data_fcc204fb15229f0a1a6cd7a133eade88
#
_entry.id   fcc204fb15229f0a1a6cd7a133eade88
#
_cell.length_a   1.000
_cell.length_b   1.000
_cell.length_c   1.000
_cell.angle_alpha   90.00
_cell.angle_beta   90.00
_cell.angle_gamma   90.00
#
_symmetry.space_group_name_H-M   'P 1'
#
loop_
_entity.id
_entity.type
_entity.pdbx_description
1 polymer ?
#
loop_
_entity_poly.entity_id
_entity_poly.type
_entity_poly.pdbx_seq_one_letter_code
_entity_poly.pdbx_strand_id
1 'polypeptide(L)'
;DPLWSRGLGDVYKRQRLVYCSVTGFGQTGPRAAEPAYDFLIQAMGGLMSVTGERDDKPGGGPQKVGVPIVDLTTGVYAALGIVAALLRRSQTGQGEYIDVAMLDVQVGLLANQAMNFLLGGRVPRRTGTAHPNIQPQRTFACADGDIVIVVGNDAQFATPVSYTHLRAHETRED
;
A
#
# COMPACT_ATOMS: atom_id res chain seq x y z
N ASP A 1 -8.47 -24.45 24.91
CA ASP A 1 -8.93 -24.02 23.58
C ASP A 1 -7.95 -22.97 23.05
N PRO A 2 -7.37 -23.18 21.84
CA PRO A 2 -6.50 -22.19 21.23
C PRO A 2 -7.25 -20.85 21.05
N LEU A 3 -6.57 -19.72 21.22
CA LEU A 3 -7.19 -18.40 21.12
C LEU A 3 -7.93 -18.14 19.81
N TRP A 4 -7.48 -18.77 18.70
CA TRP A 4 -8.13 -18.70 17.39
C TRP A 4 -9.49 -19.45 17.32
N SER A 5 -9.68 -20.47 18.15
CA SER A 5 -10.94 -21.23 18.16
C SER A 5 -12.08 -20.45 18.83
N ARG A 6 -11.77 -19.43 19.64
CA ARG A 6 -12.79 -18.65 20.35
C ARG A 6 -13.66 -17.84 19.38
N GLY A 7 -13.05 -17.19 18.37
CA GLY A 7 -13.78 -16.44 17.37
C GLY A 7 -14.68 -17.30 16.52
N LEU A 8 -14.18 -18.43 16.01
CA LEU A 8 -14.96 -19.39 15.22
C LEU A 8 -16.08 -20.05 16.04
N GLY A 9 -15.77 -20.41 17.30
CA GLY A 9 -16.76 -20.96 18.22
C GLY A 9 -17.91 -20.00 18.54
N ASP A 10 -17.62 -18.70 18.62
CA ASP A 10 -18.63 -17.67 18.85
C ASP A 10 -19.50 -17.42 17.60
N VAL A 11 -18.93 -17.43 16.40
CA VAL A 11 -19.70 -17.33 15.14
C VAL A 11 -20.63 -18.54 15.00
N TYR A 12 -20.15 -19.75 15.29
CA TYR A 12 -20.95 -20.97 15.21
C TYR A 12 -22.08 -21.03 16.24
N LYS A 13 -21.83 -20.58 17.46
CA LYS A 13 -22.82 -20.53 18.56
C LYS A 13 -23.78 -19.35 18.46
N ARG A 14 -23.32 -18.25 17.84
CA ARG A 14 -24.06 -16.99 17.68
C ARG A 14 -24.22 -16.68 16.20
N GLN A 15 -25.13 -17.35 15.55
CA GLN A 15 -25.31 -17.30 14.08
C GLN A 15 -25.41 -15.89 13.47
N ARG A 16 -25.64 -14.87 14.29
CA ARG A 16 -25.74 -13.45 13.87
C ARG A 16 -24.50 -12.62 14.22
N LEU A 17 -23.50 -13.19 14.86
CA LEU A 17 -22.29 -12.45 15.26
C LEU A 17 -21.44 -12.12 14.02
N VAL A 18 -21.06 -10.86 13.88
CA VAL A 18 -19.96 -10.43 13.00
C VAL A 18 -18.72 -10.33 13.87
N TYR A 19 -17.72 -11.12 13.56
CA TYR A 19 -16.45 -11.16 14.28
C TYR A 19 -15.32 -10.82 13.32
N CYS A 20 -14.52 -9.79 13.65
CA CYS A 20 -13.36 -9.40 12.86
C CYS A 20 -12.08 -9.62 13.68
N SER A 21 -11.18 -10.40 13.13
CA SER A 21 -9.84 -10.61 13.65
C SER A 21 -8.84 -9.81 12.83
N VAL A 22 -8.02 -9.00 13.48
CA VAL A 22 -6.93 -8.24 12.85
C VAL A 22 -5.62 -8.76 13.41
N THR A 23 -4.75 -9.25 12.54
CA THR A 23 -3.44 -9.82 12.92
C THR A 23 -2.36 -9.43 11.93
N GLY A 24 -1.11 -9.76 12.23
CA GLY A 24 0.00 -9.51 11.33
C GLY A 24 -0.04 -10.36 10.05
N PHE A 25 -0.36 -11.66 10.21
CA PHE A 25 -0.19 -12.66 9.15
C PHE A 25 -1.44 -13.51 8.87
N GLY A 26 -2.59 -13.14 9.44
CA GLY A 26 -3.82 -13.94 9.36
C GLY A 26 -3.90 -15.02 10.44
N GLN A 27 -5.06 -15.66 10.52
CA GLN A 27 -5.36 -16.71 11.51
C GLN A 27 -4.89 -18.09 11.07
N THR A 28 -4.46 -18.23 9.81
CA THR A 28 -4.01 -19.49 9.22
C THR A 28 -2.62 -19.32 8.60
N GLY A 29 -1.99 -20.46 8.30
CA GLY A 29 -0.65 -20.43 7.68
C GLY A 29 0.49 -20.50 8.70
N PRO A 30 1.75 -20.61 8.20
CA PRO A 30 2.90 -20.91 9.03
C PRO A 30 3.29 -19.81 10.01
N ARG A 31 2.83 -18.57 9.78
CA ARG A 31 3.17 -17.39 10.58
C ARG A 31 2.02 -16.87 11.44
N ALA A 32 0.91 -17.60 11.53
CA ALA A 32 -0.30 -17.17 12.24
C ALA A 32 -0.06 -16.87 13.74
N ALA A 33 0.92 -17.50 14.37
CA ALA A 33 1.28 -17.28 15.78
C ALA A 33 2.31 -16.16 15.98
N GLU A 34 2.86 -15.57 14.90
CA GLU A 34 3.89 -14.55 15.02
C GLU A 34 3.26 -13.17 15.30
N PRO A 35 3.84 -12.40 16.25
CA PRO A 35 3.45 -11.01 16.43
C PRO A 35 3.95 -10.15 15.28
N ALA A 36 3.25 -9.07 14.99
CA ALA A 36 3.66 -8.10 13.99
C ALA A 36 3.33 -6.68 14.42
N TYR A 37 4.10 -5.75 13.86
CA TYR A 37 3.91 -4.32 13.97
C TYR A 37 4.05 -3.69 12.58
N ASP A 38 3.47 -2.52 12.41
CA ASP A 38 3.49 -1.75 11.15
C ASP A 38 4.87 -1.76 10.47
N PHE A 39 5.93 -1.37 11.18
CA PHE A 39 7.28 -1.28 10.63
C PHE A 39 7.81 -2.63 10.13
N LEU A 40 7.56 -3.71 10.87
CA LEU A 40 7.96 -5.05 10.47
C LEU A 40 7.23 -5.45 9.17
N ILE A 41 5.95 -5.18 9.09
CA ILE A 41 5.15 -5.51 7.91
C ILE A 41 5.56 -4.64 6.70
N GLN A 42 5.85 -3.35 6.88
CA GLN A 42 6.40 -2.52 5.80
C GLN A 42 7.70 -3.09 5.23
N ALA A 43 8.59 -3.58 6.10
CA ALA A 43 9.85 -4.18 5.69
C ALA A 43 9.65 -5.50 4.94
N MET A 44 8.83 -6.39 5.49
CA MET A 44 8.61 -7.73 4.94
C MET A 44 7.77 -7.73 3.66
N GLY A 45 6.76 -6.88 3.60
CA GLY A 45 5.81 -6.81 2.50
C GLY A 45 6.30 -5.99 1.30
N GLY A 46 7.53 -5.45 1.34
CA GLY A 46 8.16 -4.79 0.19
C GLY A 46 7.88 -3.29 0.07
N LEU A 47 7.07 -2.67 0.94
CA LEU A 47 6.79 -1.23 0.86
C LEU A 47 8.07 -0.41 1.01
N MET A 48 8.96 -0.80 1.91
CA MET A 48 10.25 -0.13 2.10
C MET A 48 11.19 -0.29 0.89
N SER A 49 11.05 -1.36 0.11
CA SER A 49 11.89 -1.57 -1.08
C SER A 49 11.60 -0.58 -2.20
N VAL A 50 10.40 0.03 -2.19
CA VAL A 50 9.96 1.02 -3.18
C VAL A 50 9.84 2.43 -2.60
N THR A 51 10.12 2.61 -1.31
CA THR A 51 10.03 3.88 -0.58
C THR A 51 11.42 4.38 -0.22
N GLY A 52 11.72 5.63 -0.54
CA GLY A 52 13.01 6.27 -0.25
C GLY A 52 13.71 6.79 -1.50
N GLU A 53 14.89 7.39 -1.29
CA GLU A 53 15.73 7.90 -2.36
C GLU A 53 16.37 6.74 -3.15
N ARG A 54 16.73 7.00 -4.41
CA ARG A 54 17.43 6.06 -5.30
C ARG A 54 18.74 5.58 -4.67
N ASP A 55 19.10 4.32 -4.92
CA ASP A 55 20.32 3.72 -4.34
C ASP A 55 21.61 4.40 -4.78
N ASP A 56 21.60 5.05 -5.94
CA ASP A 56 22.75 5.76 -6.53
C ASP A 56 22.87 7.23 -6.07
N LYS A 57 21.98 7.69 -5.18
CA LYS A 57 22.00 9.06 -4.64
C LYS A 57 22.39 9.09 -3.15
N PRO A 58 22.93 10.20 -2.66
CA PRO A 58 23.17 10.38 -1.22
C PRO A 58 21.86 10.18 -0.42
N GLY A 59 21.92 9.40 0.64
CA GLY A 59 20.75 9.03 1.45
C GLY A 59 19.88 7.93 0.86
N GLY A 60 20.33 7.30 -0.24
CA GLY A 60 19.67 6.16 -0.85
C GLY A 60 19.55 4.96 0.10
N GLY A 61 18.48 4.20 -0.07
CA GLY A 61 18.20 3.00 0.73
C GLY A 61 16.73 2.85 1.09
N PRO A 62 16.31 1.67 1.56
CA PRO A 62 14.94 1.41 1.97
C PRO A 62 14.53 2.29 3.15
N GLN A 63 13.38 2.95 3.04
CA GLN A 63 12.82 3.78 4.09
C GLN A 63 11.38 3.38 4.39
N LYS A 64 10.99 3.46 5.66
CA LYS A 64 9.60 3.31 6.05
C LYS A 64 8.82 4.58 5.75
N VAL A 65 7.51 4.44 5.53
CA VAL A 65 6.59 5.57 5.55
C VAL A 65 6.56 6.18 6.96
N GLY A 66 6.53 7.51 7.06
CA GLY A 66 6.64 8.23 8.32
C GLY A 66 5.50 7.98 9.32
N VAL A 67 4.34 7.58 8.82
CA VAL A 67 3.17 7.21 9.65
C VAL A 67 2.97 5.69 9.65
N PRO A 68 2.22 5.11 10.62
CA PRO A 68 1.91 3.69 10.64
C PRO A 68 0.84 3.34 9.58
N ILE A 69 1.23 3.43 8.31
CA ILE A 69 0.31 3.35 7.17
C ILE A 69 -0.35 1.99 7.06
N VAL A 70 0.33 0.92 7.43
CA VAL A 70 -0.21 -0.44 7.39
C VAL A 70 -1.26 -0.63 8.48
N ASP A 71 -1.00 -0.16 9.72
CA ASP A 71 -1.99 -0.19 10.80
C ASP A 71 -3.26 0.56 10.41
N LEU A 72 -3.09 1.80 9.93
CA LEU A 72 -4.21 2.67 9.55
C LEU A 72 -5.06 2.05 8.44
N THR A 73 -4.43 1.56 7.38
CA THR A 73 -5.15 0.96 6.25
C THR A 73 -5.78 -0.38 6.62
N THR A 74 -5.12 -1.19 7.45
CA THR A 74 -5.70 -2.43 7.97
C THR A 74 -6.97 -2.15 8.77
N GLY A 75 -6.97 -1.09 9.59
CA GLY A 75 -8.17 -0.62 10.29
C GLY A 75 -9.31 -0.23 9.35
N VAL A 76 -8.99 0.46 8.23
CA VAL A 76 -9.98 0.81 7.20
C VAL A 76 -10.54 -0.44 6.52
N TYR A 77 -9.70 -1.41 6.13
CA TYR A 77 -10.18 -2.67 5.55
C TYR A 77 -11.02 -3.48 6.52
N ALA A 78 -10.63 -3.53 7.79
CA ALA A 78 -11.43 -4.17 8.83
C ALA A 78 -12.81 -3.51 8.98
N ALA A 79 -12.87 -2.19 9.03
CA ALA A 79 -14.13 -1.44 9.10
C ALA A 79 -15.01 -1.70 7.88
N LEU A 80 -14.44 -1.69 6.67
CA LEU A 80 -15.15 -2.00 5.42
C LEU A 80 -15.71 -3.43 5.44
N GLY A 81 -14.90 -4.40 5.85
CA GLY A 81 -15.32 -5.80 5.99
C GLY A 81 -16.48 -5.96 6.98
N ILE A 82 -16.41 -5.27 8.14
CA ILE A 82 -17.49 -5.28 9.13
C ILE A 82 -18.77 -4.69 8.56
N VAL A 83 -18.70 -3.54 7.88
CA VAL A 83 -19.89 -2.90 7.27
C VAL A 83 -20.51 -3.81 6.21
N ALA A 84 -19.70 -4.41 5.34
CA ALA A 84 -20.18 -5.37 4.34
C ALA A 84 -20.85 -6.60 4.98
N ALA A 85 -20.25 -7.15 6.04
CA ALA A 85 -20.82 -8.28 6.77
C ALA A 85 -22.14 -7.91 7.49
N LEU A 86 -22.24 -6.70 8.03
CA LEU A 86 -23.48 -6.20 8.64
C LEU A 86 -24.59 -6.03 7.61
N LEU A 87 -24.26 -5.49 6.42
CA LEU A 87 -25.21 -5.38 5.31
C LEU A 87 -25.69 -6.77 4.87
N ARG A 88 -24.77 -7.71 4.65
CA ARG A 88 -25.12 -9.11 4.32
C ARG A 88 -26.01 -9.73 5.41
N ARG A 89 -25.67 -9.52 6.68
CA ARG A 89 -26.46 -10.02 7.82
C ARG A 89 -27.89 -9.47 7.83
N SER A 90 -28.10 -8.22 7.39
CA SER A 90 -29.47 -7.65 7.34
C SER A 90 -30.38 -8.40 6.35
N GLN A 91 -29.80 -8.99 5.31
CA GLN A 91 -30.51 -9.76 4.28
C GLN A 91 -30.62 -11.25 4.62
N THR A 92 -29.57 -11.84 5.17
CA THR A 92 -29.47 -13.29 5.37
C THR A 92 -29.78 -13.73 6.80
N GLY A 93 -29.73 -12.82 7.77
CA GLY A 93 -29.81 -13.13 9.20
C GLY A 93 -28.53 -13.75 9.76
N GLN A 94 -27.50 -14.01 8.94
CA GLN A 94 -26.27 -14.69 9.34
C GLN A 94 -25.14 -13.71 9.59
N GLY A 95 -24.34 -14.00 10.61
CA GLY A 95 -23.09 -13.31 10.89
C GLY A 95 -21.95 -13.73 9.97
N GLU A 96 -20.75 -13.22 10.24
CA GLU A 96 -19.58 -13.50 9.43
C GLU A 96 -18.32 -13.49 10.32
N TYR A 97 -17.35 -14.32 9.94
CA TYR A 97 -15.99 -14.24 10.45
C TYR A 97 -15.10 -13.58 9.43
N ILE A 98 -14.42 -12.51 9.83
CA ILE A 98 -13.54 -11.71 8.98
C ILE A 98 -12.12 -11.85 9.52
N ASP A 99 -11.20 -12.33 8.72
CA ASP A 99 -9.77 -12.38 9.01
C ASP A 99 -9.06 -11.33 8.16
N VAL A 100 -8.41 -10.36 8.82
CA VAL A 100 -7.68 -9.27 8.15
C VAL A 100 -6.23 -9.34 8.58
N ALA A 101 -5.37 -9.75 7.64
CA ALA A 101 -3.94 -9.77 7.84
C ALA A 101 -3.29 -8.45 7.40
N MET A 102 -2.47 -7.86 8.26
CA MET A 102 -1.71 -6.64 7.93
C MET A 102 -0.81 -6.84 6.71
N LEU A 103 -0.20 -8.02 6.57
CA LEU A 103 0.65 -8.33 5.42
C LEU A 103 -0.13 -8.32 4.10
N ASP A 104 -1.33 -8.91 4.08
CA ASP A 104 -2.17 -8.94 2.87
C ASP A 104 -2.62 -7.54 2.47
N VAL A 105 -3.03 -6.72 3.45
CA VAL A 105 -3.36 -5.31 3.22
C VAL A 105 -2.15 -4.56 2.66
N GLN A 106 -0.98 -4.75 3.24
CA GLN A 106 0.24 -4.07 2.80
C GLN A 106 0.65 -4.49 1.38
N VAL A 107 0.52 -5.77 1.02
CA VAL A 107 0.76 -6.22 -0.37
C VAL A 107 -0.17 -5.51 -1.34
N GLY A 108 -1.44 -5.30 -0.96
CA GLY A 108 -2.38 -4.49 -1.73
C GLY A 108 -1.95 -3.03 -1.90
N LEU A 109 -1.27 -2.45 -0.89
CA LEU A 109 -0.75 -1.08 -0.95
C LEU A 109 0.40 -0.88 -1.95
N LEU A 110 1.05 -1.95 -2.43
CA LEU A 110 2.06 -1.83 -3.48
C LEU A 110 1.48 -1.36 -4.81
N ALA A 111 0.18 -1.52 -5.02
CA ALA A 111 -0.59 -0.94 -6.13
C ALA A 111 0.09 -1.10 -7.51
N ASN A 112 0.42 0.02 -8.17
CA ASN A 112 1.08 0.03 -9.48
C ASN A 112 2.48 -0.60 -9.45
N GLN A 113 3.20 -0.58 -8.35
CA GLN A 113 4.51 -1.22 -8.22
C GLN A 113 4.39 -2.75 -8.28
N ALA A 114 3.38 -3.32 -7.61
CA ALA A 114 3.08 -4.74 -7.75
C ALA A 114 2.73 -5.09 -9.21
N MET A 115 1.96 -4.26 -9.89
CA MET A 115 1.60 -4.47 -11.30
C MET A 115 2.80 -4.34 -12.25
N ASN A 116 3.76 -3.45 -11.96
CA ASN A 116 5.01 -3.36 -12.71
C ASN A 116 5.78 -4.69 -12.68
N PHE A 117 5.75 -5.41 -11.56
CA PHE A 117 6.33 -6.73 -11.46
C PHE A 117 5.47 -7.82 -12.10
N LEU A 118 4.19 -7.90 -11.72
CA LEU A 118 3.30 -9.01 -12.14
C LEU A 118 3.03 -9.01 -13.65
N LEU A 119 2.89 -7.85 -14.27
CA LEU A 119 2.62 -7.72 -15.71
C LEU A 119 3.87 -7.38 -16.52
N GLY A 120 4.75 -6.56 -15.97
CA GLY A 120 5.93 -6.08 -16.68
C GLY A 120 7.21 -6.89 -16.44
N GLY A 121 7.21 -7.82 -15.47
CA GLY A 121 8.39 -8.60 -15.08
C GLY A 121 9.52 -7.77 -14.46
N ARG A 122 9.30 -6.48 -14.21
CA ARG A 122 10.31 -5.56 -13.68
C ARG A 122 10.20 -5.51 -12.16
N VAL A 123 11.29 -5.86 -11.47
CA VAL A 123 11.38 -5.64 -10.02
C VAL A 123 11.42 -4.14 -9.74
N PRO A 124 10.42 -3.58 -9.04
CA PRO A 124 10.37 -2.15 -8.75
C PRO A 124 11.58 -1.71 -7.91
N ARG A 125 12.01 -0.48 -8.14
CA ARG A 125 13.09 0.17 -7.39
C ARG A 125 12.60 1.49 -6.81
N ARG A 126 13.35 2.01 -5.85
CA ARG A 126 13.13 3.36 -5.32
C ARG A 126 13.41 4.40 -6.40
N THR A 127 12.53 5.37 -6.50
CA THR A 127 12.61 6.45 -7.50
C THR A 127 12.70 7.84 -6.84
N GLY A 128 12.92 7.90 -5.52
CA GLY A 128 12.84 9.14 -4.76
C GLY A 128 11.42 9.71 -4.86
N THR A 129 11.32 10.96 -5.27
CA THR A 129 10.03 11.64 -5.49
C THR A 129 9.43 11.38 -6.87
N ALA A 130 10.16 10.69 -7.78
CA ALA A 130 9.69 10.46 -9.14
C ALA A 130 8.63 9.36 -9.20
N HIS A 131 7.58 9.58 -10.00
CA HIS A 131 6.59 8.55 -10.28
C HIS A 131 7.20 7.47 -11.19
N PRO A 132 7.01 6.17 -10.88
CA PRO A 132 7.66 5.09 -11.63
C PRO A 132 7.15 4.89 -13.06
N ASN A 133 5.95 5.40 -13.39
CA ASN A 133 5.28 5.15 -14.67
C ASN A 133 4.88 6.42 -15.43
N ILE A 134 4.87 7.60 -14.79
CA ILE A 134 4.36 8.85 -15.37
C ILE A 134 5.43 9.92 -15.25
N GLN A 135 5.73 10.63 -16.34
CA GLN A 135 6.71 11.71 -16.35
C GLN A 135 6.19 12.92 -17.17
N PRO A 136 6.58 14.14 -16.75
CA PRO A 136 7.27 14.49 -15.50
C PRO A 136 6.32 14.48 -14.31
N GLN A 137 6.65 13.71 -13.30
CA GLN A 137 5.95 13.72 -12.03
C GLN A 137 6.97 13.48 -10.92
N ARG A 138 7.55 14.56 -10.40
CA ARG A 138 8.57 14.54 -9.35
C ARG A 138 8.85 15.94 -8.80
N THR A 139 9.70 15.99 -7.80
CA THR A 139 10.29 17.25 -7.30
C THR A 139 11.46 17.67 -8.19
N PHE A 140 11.54 18.97 -8.46
CA PHE A 140 12.65 19.61 -9.18
C PHE A 140 13.24 20.70 -8.31
N ALA A 141 14.58 20.71 -8.20
CA ALA A 141 15.29 21.79 -7.50
C ALA A 141 15.27 23.07 -8.32
N CYS A 142 15.00 24.19 -7.65
CA CYS A 142 15.09 25.54 -8.19
C CYS A 142 16.15 26.35 -7.43
N ALA A 143 16.39 27.58 -7.86
CA ALA A 143 17.41 28.44 -7.24
C ALA A 143 17.06 28.82 -5.78
N ASP A 144 15.80 28.87 -5.43
CA ASP A 144 15.27 29.33 -4.15
C ASP A 144 14.47 28.25 -3.38
N GLY A 145 14.47 27.01 -3.85
CA GLY A 145 13.78 25.89 -3.21
C GLY A 145 13.41 24.79 -4.20
N ASP A 146 12.43 23.99 -3.81
CA ASP A 146 11.95 22.87 -4.62
C ASP A 146 10.55 23.13 -5.15
N ILE A 147 10.26 22.71 -6.39
CA ILE A 147 8.90 22.66 -6.94
C ILE A 147 8.50 21.23 -7.22
N VAL A 148 7.20 20.94 -7.10
CA VAL A 148 6.61 19.66 -7.50
C VAL A 148 5.88 19.86 -8.82
N ILE A 149 6.29 19.12 -9.84
CA ILE A 149 5.59 19.08 -11.12
C ILE A 149 4.84 17.76 -11.22
N VAL A 150 3.55 17.84 -11.55
CA VAL A 150 2.68 16.69 -11.74
C VAL A 150 1.98 16.83 -13.10
N VAL A 151 2.31 15.93 -14.01
CA VAL A 151 1.70 15.84 -15.33
C VAL A 151 1.05 14.48 -15.47
N GLY A 152 -0.27 14.44 -15.67
CA GLY A 152 -1.04 13.19 -15.77
C GLY A 152 -1.47 12.82 -17.19
N ASN A 153 -1.32 13.75 -18.18
CA ASN A 153 -1.72 13.52 -19.58
C ASN A 153 -1.00 14.48 -20.53
N ASP A 154 -1.13 14.21 -21.85
CA ASP A 154 -0.44 14.95 -22.90
C ASP A 154 -0.83 16.44 -22.94
N ALA A 155 -2.08 16.77 -22.69
CA ALA A 155 -2.53 18.17 -22.67
C ALA A 155 -1.88 18.96 -21.51
N GLN A 156 -1.73 18.33 -20.36
CA GLN A 156 -1.00 18.91 -19.24
C GLN A 156 0.50 19.00 -19.50
N PHE A 157 1.06 18.08 -20.30
CA PHE A 157 2.45 18.15 -20.70
C PHE A 157 2.73 19.31 -21.67
N ALA A 158 1.84 19.56 -22.59
CA ALA A 158 1.98 20.64 -23.58
C ALA A 158 2.10 22.04 -22.92
N THR A 159 1.44 22.25 -21.80
CA THR A 159 1.44 23.54 -21.09
C THR A 159 2.83 23.89 -20.52
N PRO A 160 3.47 23.07 -19.65
CA PRO A 160 4.84 23.34 -19.18
C PRO A 160 5.84 23.49 -20.33
N VAL A 161 5.76 22.65 -21.38
CA VAL A 161 6.65 22.73 -22.54
C VAL A 161 6.54 24.08 -23.24
N SER A 162 5.34 24.63 -23.39
CA SER A 162 5.11 25.92 -24.03
C SER A 162 5.69 27.10 -23.25
N TYR A 163 5.72 27.03 -21.91
CA TYR A 163 6.25 28.07 -21.05
C TYR A 163 7.76 27.96 -20.80
N THR A 164 8.29 26.74 -20.75
CA THR A 164 9.67 26.48 -20.33
C THR A 164 10.61 26.17 -21.51
N HIS A 165 10.05 26.01 -22.71
CA HIS A 165 10.79 25.51 -23.89
C HIS A 165 11.50 24.18 -23.68
N LEU A 166 11.07 23.39 -22.67
CA LEU A 166 11.58 22.05 -22.41
C LEU A 166 11.25 21.13 -23.59
N ARG A 167 12.28 20.49 -24.15
CA ARG A 167 12.11 19.47 -25.18
C ARG A 167 11.99 18.10 -24.52
N ALA A 168 11.29 17.16 -25.16
CA ALA A 168 11.01 15.84 -24.61
C ALA A 168 12.26 15.04 -24.20
N HIS A 169 13.43 15.32 -24.79
CA HIS A 169 14.70 14.68 -24.43
C HIS A 169 15.39 15.29 -23.20
N GLU A 170 15.00 16.51 -22.77
CA GLU A 170 15.54 17.18 -21.60
C GLU A 170 14.89 16.68 -20.28
N THR A 171 13.79 15.92 -20.39
CA THR A 171 13.08 15.31 -19.26
C THR A 171 13.45 13.83 -19.06
N ARG A 172 14.26 13.25 -19.94
CA ARG A 172 14.81 11.90 -19.76
C ARG A 172 16.15 12.02 -19.05
N GLU A 173 16.23 11.54 -17.83
CA GLU A 173 17.51 11.19 -17.23
C GLU A 173 17.92 9.81 -17.80
N ASP A 174 19.13 9.73 -18.32
CA ASP A 174 19.81 8.50 -18.70
C ASP A 174 20.02 7.58 -17.47
#